data_b87033e43976bde1040ce1d3dbe5d4fe
#
_entry.id   b87033e43976bde1040ce1d3dbe5d4fe
#
_cell.length_a   1.000
_cell.length_b   1.000
_cell.length_c   1.000
_cell.angle_alpha   90.00
_cell.angle_beta   90.00
_cell.angle_gamma   90.00
#
_symmetry.space_group_name_H-M   'P 1'
#
loop_
_entity.id
_entity.type
_entity.pdbx_description
1 polymer ?
#
loop_
_entity_poly.entity_id
_entity_poly.type
_entity_poly.pdbx_seq_one_letter_code
_entity_poly.pdbx_strand_id
1 'polypeptide(L)'
;DLHLLSRRQRQMCIRDSYQIERMLFAGEAAAKDIPALWNRFMDEYLGIPVPDDTHGCLQDTHWSGGSFGYFPTYALGSAYDAMFVPAMCRDGVDLTGACASGDLAPVRAWLGEHIWQWGRAKDAPELIKGACGMAFDARYYCSYLQDKFTTLYEL
;
A
#
# COMPACT_ATOMS: atom_id res chain seq x y z
N ASP A 1 -20.81 -1.95 -5.07
CA ASP A 1 -19.75 -2.93 -4.89
C ASP A 1 -18.92 -2.62 -3.63
N LEU A 2 -19.37 -3.17 -2.49
CA LEU A 2 -18.82 -2.91 -1.14
C LEU A 2 -17.30 -3.27 -1.04
N HIS A 3 -16.82 -4.21 -1.84
CA HIS A 3 -15.40 -4.59 -1.86
C HIS A 3 -14.47 -3.53 -2.48
N LEU A 4 -14.94 -2.73 -3.40
CA LEU A 4 -14.16 -1.64 -4.02
C LEU A 4 -14.05 -0.44 -3.08
N LEU A 5 -15.13 -0.11 -2.37
CA LEU A 5 -15.14 0.95 -1.35
C LEU A 5 -14.19 0.60 -0.20
N SER A 6 -14.20 -0.64 0.30
CA SER A 6 -13.33 -1.07 1.39
C SER A 6 -11.84 -1.05 1.02
N ARG A 7 -11.47 -1.31 -0.24
CA ARG A 7 -10.08 -1.23 -0.71
C ARG A 7 -9.60 0.22 -0.90
N ARG A 8 -10.47 1.08 -1.43
CA ARG A 8 -10.20 2.54 -1.49
C ARG A 8 -10.04 3.10 -0.08
N GLN A 9 -10.97 2.80 0.80
CA GLN A 9 -10.96 3.21 2.20
C GLN A 9 -9.66 2.80 2.90
N ARG A 10 -9.19 1.56 2.70
CA ARG A 10 -7.96 1.06 3.31
C ARG A 10 -6.72 1.82 2.85
N GLN A 11 -6.58 2.14 1.56
CA GLN A 11 -5.43 2.89 1.06
C GLN A 11 -5.46 4.37 1.44
N MET A 12 -6.63 4.94 1.60
CA MET A 12 -6.78 6.34 1.99
C MET A 12 -6.56 6.49 3.50
N CYS A 13 -7.03 5.55 4.33
CA CYS A 13 -6.68 5.50 5.76
C CYS A 13 -5.15 5.45 5.99
N ILE A 14 -4.40 4.78 5.12
CA ILE A 14 -2.93 4.77 5.16
C ILE A 14 -2.38 6.19 5.03
N ARG A 15 -2.88 6.98 4.08
CA ARG A 15 -2.43 8.36 3.86
C ARG A 15 -2.83 9.27 5.02
N ASP A 16 -4.07 9.16 5.48
CA ASP A 16 -4.62 10.00 6.55
C ASP A 16 -3.84 9.78 7.85
N SER A 17 -3.69 8.51 8.23
CA SER A 17 -2.95 8.12 9.43
C SER A 17 -1.49 8.58 9.35
N TYR A 18 -0.84 8.45 8.19
CA TYR A 18 0.51 8.95 7.98
C TYR A 18 0.62 10.47 8.12
N GLN A 19 -0.35 11.22 7.59
CA GLN A 19 -0.36 12.68 7.73
C GLN A 19 -0.55 13.10 9.19
N ILE A 20 -1.47 12.43 9.91
CA ILE A 20 -1.68 12.69 11.33
C ILE A 20 -0.40 12.40 12.13
N GLU A 21 0.24 11.25 11.89
CA GLU A 21 1.52 10.93 12.53
C GLU A 21 2.58 12.00 12.29
N ARG A 22 2.73 12.46 11.04
CA ARG A 22 3.67 13.54 10.73
C ARG A 22 3.39 14.80 11.51
N MET A 23 2.14 15.22 11.61
CA MET A 23 1.75 16.41 12.35
C MET A 23 2.02 16.25 13.85
N LEU A 24 1.74 15.07 14.42
CA LEU A 24 2.02 14.78 15.83
C LEU A 24 3.52 14.85 16.13
N PHE A 25 4.35 14.19 15.33
CA PHE A 25 5.80 14.17 15.54
C PHE A 25 6.51 15.47 15.17
N ALA A 26 5.91 16.28 14.30
CA ALA A 26 6.38 17.64 14.03
C ALA A 26 5.96 18.66 15.09
N GLY A 27 5.09 18.28 16.05
CA GLY A 27 4.55 19.18 17.06
C GLY A 27 3.49 20.16 16.50
N GLU A 28 2.98 19.90 15.32
CA GLU A 28 1.93 20.69 14.66
C GLU A 28 0.52 20.35 15.18
N ALA A 29 0.38 19.19 15.82
CA ALA A 29 -0.86 18.73 16.43
C ALA A 29 -0.58 17.99 17.73
N ALA A 30 -1.57 17.92 18.61
CA ALA A 30 -1.54 17.14 19.84
C ALA A 30 -2.52 15.96 19.76
N ALA A 31 -2.38 14.97 20.65
CA ALA A 31 -3.26 13.79 20.66
C ALA A 31 -4.76 14.14 20.73
N LYS A 32 -5.14 15.21 21.42
CA LYS A 32 -6.53 15.70 21.49
C LYS A 32 -7.10 16.15 20.13
N ASP A 33 -6.23 16.46 19.17
CA ASP A 33 -6.63 16.98 17.87
C ASP A 33 -6.86 15.83 16.84
N ILE A 34 -6.49 14.59 17.20
CA ILE A 34 -6.59 13.42 16.31
C ILE A 34 -8.01 13.21 15.77
N PRO A 35 -9.10 13.24 16.60
CA PRO A 35 -10.43 13.03 16.08
C PRO A 35 -10.85 14.05 15.01
N ALA A 36 -10.54 15.33 15.25
CA ALA A 36 -10.86 16.39 14.30
C ALA A 36 -10.05 16.28 13.01
N LEU A 37 -8.76 15.94 13.11
CA LEU A 37 -7.90 15.73 11.95
C LEU A 37 -8.36 14.52 11.13
N TRP A 38 -8.71 13.43 11.79
CA TRP A 38 -9.25 12.22 11.16
C TRP A 38 -10.50 12.54 10.35
N ASN A 39 -11.49 13.19 10.99
CA ASN A 39 -12.75 13.52 10.35
C ASN A 39 -12.55 14.45 9.14
N ARG A 40 -11.64 15.44 9.27
CA ARG A 40 -11.27 16.34 8.17
C ARG A 40 -10.68 15.58 6.98
N PHE A 41 -9.73 14.67 7.21
CA PHE A 41 -9.11 13.94 6.11
C PHE A 41 -10.04 12.91 5.48
N MET A 42 -10.90 12.27 6.27
CA MET A 42 -11.93 11.36 5.74
C MET A 42 -12.91 12.10 4.81
N ASP A 43 -13.31 13.31 5.18
CA ASP A 43 -14.16 14.15 4.32
C ASP A 43 -13.40 14.65 3.08
N GLU A 44 -12.19 15.20 3.26
CA GLU A 44 -11.38 15.77 2.18
C GLU A 44 -11.02 14.73 1.10
N TYR A 45 -10.66 13.50 1.50
CA TYR A 45 -10.15 12.51 0.56
C TYR A 45 -11.19 11.49 0.10
N LEU A 46 -12.22 11.24 0.90
CA LEU A 46 -13.23 10.23 0.61
C LEU A 46 -14.64 10.80 0.46
N GLY A 47 -14.90 12.00 0.96
CA GLY A 47 -16.24 12.54 1.06
C GLY A 47 -17.14 11.73 2.00
N ILE A 48 -16.54 11.07 3.01
CA ILE A 48 -17.25 10.20 3.95
C ILE A 48 -17.36 10.91 5.30
N PRO A 49 -18.57 11.20 5.79
CA PRO A 49 -18.75 11.72 7.13
C PRO A 49 -18.45 10.66 8.18
N VAL A 50 -17.74 11.04 9.23
CA VAL A 50 -17.44 10.18 10.38
C VAL A 50 -18.44 10.50 11.49
N PRO A 51 -19.31 9.55 11.90
CA PRO A 51 -20.41 9.83 12.83
C PRO A 51 -19.94 10.06 14.28
N ASP A 52 -18.89 9.37 14.70
CA ASP A 52 -18.30 9.45 16.02
C ASP A 52 -16.87 8.88 16.03
N ASP A 53 -16.15 9.04 17.14
CA ASP A 53 -14.76 8.59 17.24
C ASP A 53 -14.63 7.05 17.22
N THR A 54 -15.66 6.32 17.64
CA THR A 54 -15.67 4.85 17.63
C THR A 54 -15.68 4.32 16.21
N HIS A 55 -16.39 4.99 15.31
CA HIS A 55 -16.41 4.67 13.87
C HIS A 55 -15.35 5.46 13.07
N GLY A 56 -14.55 6.25 13.75
CA GLY A 56 -13.49 7.08 13.20
C GLY A 56 -12.09 6.66 13.67
N CYS A 57 -11.37 7.57 14.29
CA CYS A 57 -9.97 7.39 14.67
C CYS A 57 -9.71 6.21 15.63
N LEU A 58 -10.72 5.78 16.42
CA LEU A 58 -10.59 4.62 17.33
C LEU A 58 -10.68 3.27 16.58
N GLN A 59 -10.97 3.25 15.29
CA GLN A 59 -10.85 2.04 14.47
C GLN A 59 -9.38 1.67 14.18
N ASP A 60 -8.45 2.60 14.36
CA ASP A 60 -7.04 2.33 14.20
C ASP A 60 -6.48 1.62 15.44
N THR A 61 -5.91 0.44 15.21
CA THR A 61 -5.29 -0.38 16.26
C THR A 61 -3.76 -0.24 16.31
N HIS A 62 -3.14 0.42 15.33
CA HIS A 62 -1.69 0.56 15.28
C HIS A 62 -1.19 1.48 16.36
N TRP A 63 -1.82 2.63 16.53
CA TRP A 63 -1.42 3.61 17.53
C TRP A 63 -1.58 3.10 18.96
N SER A 64 -2.65 2.37 19.25
CA SER A 64 -2.84 1.75 20.56
C SER A 64 -1.78 0.68 20.88
N GLY A 65 -1.21 0.06 19.86
CA GLY A 65 -0.09 -0.88 19.97
C GLY A 65 1.30 -0.23 19.88
N GLY A 66 1.38 1.10 19.76
CA GLY A 66 2.64 1.83 19.61
C GLY A 66 3.31 1.72 18.25
N SER A 67 2.59 1.28 17.22
CA SER A 67 3.11 1.10 15.87
C SER A 67 3.03 2.41 15.06
N PHE A 68 3.89 3.36 15.38
CA PHE A 68 4.04 4.60 14.63
C PHE A 68 4.98 4.43 13.44
N GLY A 69 4.75 5.20 12.36
CA GLY A 69 5.56 5.17 11.13
C GLY A 69 5.33 3.91 10.28
N TYR A 70 4.33 3.11 10.60
CA TYR A 70 4.06 1.83 9.92
C TYR A 70 3.23 1.99 8.65
N PHE A 71 2.32 2.94 8.59
CA PHE A 71 1.36 3.11 7.49
C PHE A 71 1.98 3.22 6.09
N PRO A 72 3.11 3.94 5.89
CA PRO A 72 3.75 4.01 4.57
C PRO A 72 4.14 2.66 4.00
N THR A 73 4.41 1.65 4.83
CA THR A 73 4.82 0.31 4.38
C THR A 73 3.76 -0.40 3.55
N TYR A 74 2.48 -0.14 3.79
CA TYR A 74 1.39 -0.69 3.00
C TYR A 74 1.37 -0.15 1.57
N ALA A 75 1.55 1.17 1.43
CA ALA A 75 1.62 1.81 0.11
C ALA A 75 2.89 1.42 -0.64
N LEU A 76 4.03 1.40 0.06
CA LEU A 76 5.31 0.98 -0.51
C LEU A 76 5.28 -0.48 -0.96
N GLY A 77 4.71 -1.39 -0.17
CA GLY A 77 4.55 -2.79 -0.56
C GLY A 77 3.78 -2.93 -1.86
N SER A 78 2.62 -2.26 -1.98
CA SER A 78 1.83 -2.27 -3.21
C SER A 78 2.58 -1.67 -4.41
N ALA A 79 3.39 -0.63 -4.17
CA ALA A 79 4.20 -0.02 -5.23
C ALA A 79 5.37 -0.93 -5.66
N TYR A 80 5.95 -1.69 -4.75
CA TYR A 80 6.97 -2.70 -5.07
C TYR A 80 6.38 -3.85 -5.86
N ASP A 81 5.21 -4.36 -5.48
CA ASP A 81 4.50 -5.39 -6.23
C ASP A 81 4.25 -4.98 -7.68
N ALA A 82 3.87 -3.73 -7.91
CA ALA A 82 3.66 -3.19 -9.26
C ALA A 82 4.95 -3.17 -10.11
N MET A 83 6.13 -3.14 -9.50
CA MET A 83 7.42 -3.29 -10.17
C MET A 83 7.83 -4.76 -10.34
N PHE A 84 7.50 -5.62 -9.39
CA PHE A 84 7.85 -7.04 -9.45
C PHE A 84 7.09 -7.78 -10.56
N VAL A 85 5.82 -7.44 -10.80
CA VAL A 85 5.01 -8.10 -11.82
C VAL A 85 5.64 -8.00 -13.23
N PRO A 86 6.01 -6.83 -13.75
CA PRO A 86 6.73 -6.74 -15.03
C PRO A 86 8.09 -7.44 -15.03
N ALA A 87 8.80 -7.44 -13.88
CA ALA A 87 10.07 -8.15 -13.75
C ALA A 87 9.86 -9.67 -13.84
N MET A 88 8.88 -10.22 -13.14
CA MET A 88 8.48 -11.63 -13.25
C MET A 88 8.14 -12.03 -14.68
N CYS A 89 7.32 -11.21 -15.36
CA CYS A 89 6.95 -11.48 -16.76
C CYS A 89 8.17 -11.46 -17.70
N ARG A 90 9.07 -10.50 -17.53
CA ARG A 90 10.34 -10.43 -18.29
C ARG A 90 11.18 -11.70 -18.10
N ASP A 91 11.19 -12.24 -16.88
CA ASP A 91 11.96 -13.43 -16.49
C ASP A 91 11.19 -14.74 -16.80
N GLY A 92 10.06 -14.67 -17.54
CA GLY A 92 9.31 -15.80 -18.06
C GLY A 92 8.27 -16.40 -17.11
N VAL A 93 7.91 -15.71 -16.01
CA VAL A 93 6.84 -16.17 -15.11
C VAL A 93 5.48 -15.74 -15.68
N ASP A 94 4.64 -16.70 -16.03
CA ASP A 94 3.24 -16.45 -16.42
C ASP A 94 2.36 -16.30 -15.18
N LEU A 95 2.29 -15.08 -14.66
CA LEU A 95 1.48 -14.76 -13.47
C LEU A 95 -0.01 -15.01 -13.71
N THR A 96 -0.52 -14.71 -14.91
CA THR A 96 -1.93 -14.90 -15.26
C THR A 96 -2.30 -16.38 -15.28
N GLY A 97 -1.48 -17.20 -15.94
CA GLY A 97 -1.67 -18.65 -15.96
C GLY A 97 -1.51 -19.28 -14.60
N ALA A 98 -0.55 -18.83 -13.79
CA ALA A 98 -0.34 -19.28 -12.42
C ALA A 98 -1.58 -18.98 -11.54
N CYS A 99 -2.16 -17.78 -11.65
CA CYS A 99 -3.39 -17.44 -10.93
C CYS A 99 -4.60 -18.23 -11.42
N ALA A 100 -4.74 -18.44 -12.73
CA ALA A 100 -5.86 -19.18 -13.32
C ALA A 100 -5.85 -20.67 -12.95
N SER A 101 -4.68 -21.28 -12.91
CA SER A 101 -4.51 -22.69 -12.55
C SER A 101 -4.46 -22.95 -11.04
N GLY A 102 -4.18 -21.90 -10.24
CA GLY A 102 -3.90 -22.01 -8.81
C GLY A 102 -2.49 -22.53 -8.50
N ASP A 103 -1.66 -22.78 -9.52
CA ASP A 103 -0.25 -23.14 -9.32
C ASP A 103 0.63 -21.89 -9.20
N LEU A 104 0.87 -21.49 -7.96
CA LEU A 104 1.72 -20.34 -7.64
C LEU A 104 3.21 -20.72 -7.43
N ALA A 105 3.60 -21.95 -7.72
CA ALA A 105 4.98 -22.39 -7.53
C ALA A 105 6.00 -21.53 -8.33
N PRO A 106 5.77 -21.17 -9.60
CA PRO A 106 6.70 -20.32 -10.34
C PRO A 106 6.85 -18.91 -9.72
N VAL A 107 5.75 -18.34 -9.25
CA VAL A 107 5.76 -17.02 -8.59
C VAL A 107 6.55 -17.08 -7.28
N ARG A 108 6.32 -18.11 -6.47
CA ARG A 108 7.03 -18.34 -5.21
C ARG A 108 8.52 -18.58 -5.42
N ALA A 109 8.88 -19.34 -6.47
CA ALA A 109 10.28 -19.56 -6.84
C ALA A 109 10.99 -18.25 -7.17
N TRP A 110 10.39 -17.42 -8.01
CA TRP A 110 10.93 -16.11 -8.36
C TRP A 110 11.10 -15.20 -7.14
N LEU A 111 10.08 -15.10 -6.29
CA LEU A 111 10.15 -14.32 -5.04
C LEU A 111 11.21 -14.88 -4.09
N GLY A 112 11.33 -16.21 -4.01
CA GLY A 112 12.36 -16.88 -3.22
C GLY A 112 13.76 -16.49 -3.65
N GLU A 113 14.02 -16.52 -4.95
CA GLU A 113 15.32 -16.22 -5.54
C GLU A 113 15.67 -14.72 -5.45
N HIS A 114 14.72 -13.85 -5.77
CA HIS A 114 15.01 -12.42 -5.91
C HIS A 114 14.84 -11.62 -4.62
N ILE A 115 13.97 -12.06 -3.71
CA ILE A 115 13.58 -11.31 -2.52
C ILE A 115 13.88 -12.08 -1.23
N TRP A 116 13.22 -13.23 -1.02
CA TRP A 116 13.14 -13.84 0.32
C TRP A 116 14.45 -14.42 0.82
N GLN A 117 15.29 -14.97 -0.06
CA GLN A 117 16.59 -15.52 0.31
C GLN A 117 17.51 -14.50 1.00
N TRP A 118 17.30 -13.22 0.74
CA TRP A 118 18.14 -12.17 1.29
C TRP A 118 17.74 -11.76 2.71
N GLY A 119 16.49 -12.01 3.12
CA GLY A 119 15.98 -11.63 4.43
C GLY A 119 16.26 -10.15 4.72
N ARG A 120 17.08 -9.90 5.73
CA ARG A 120 17.55 -8.55 6.10
C ARG A 120 19.00 -8.24 5.69
N ALA A 121 19.60 -9.09 4.88
CA ALA A 121 20.98 -8.89 4.42
C ALA A 121 21.10 -7.76 3.38
N LYS A 122 19.98 -7.42 2.73
CA LYS A 122 19.86 -6.28 1.81
C LYS A 122 18.75 -5.36 2.24
N ASP A 123 18.91 -4.07 1.99
CA ASP A 123 17.85 -3.09 2.17
C ASP A 123 16.84 -3.11 0.99
N ALA A 124 15.70 -2.43 1.14
CA ALA A 124 14.66 -2.43 0.12
C ALA A 124 15.10 -1.83 -1.22
N PRO A 125 15.86 -0.72 -1.29
CA PRO A 125 16.43 -0.21 -2.53
C PRO A 125 17.33 -1.21 -3.26
N GLU A 126 18.17 -1.94 -2.54
CA GLU A 126 19.06 -2.96 -3.10
C GLU A 126 18.27 -4.16 -3.65
N LEU A 127 17.25 -4.63 -2.90
CA LEU A 127 16.36 -5.71 -3.32
C LEU A 127 15.61 -5.35 -4.60
N ILE A 128 14.99 -4.15 -4.64
CA ILE A 128 14.24 -3.69 -5.81
C ILE A 128 15.15 -3.57 -7.02
N LYS A 129 16.32 -2.98 -6.86
CA LYS A 129 17.29 -2.84 -7.95
C LYS A 129 17.76 -4.21 -8.44
N GLY A 130 17.99 -5.16 -7.54
CA GLY A 130 18.39 -6.52 -7.88
C GLY A 130 17.29 -7.29 -8.64
N ALA A 131 16.06 -7.22 -8.17
CA ALA A 131 14.93 -7.94 -8.76
C ALA A 131 14.41 -7.29 -10.06
N CYS A 132 14.30 -5.96 -10.08
CA CYS A 132 13.71 -5.23 -11.20
C CYS A 132 14.74 -4.74 -12.22
N GLY A 133 16.03 -4.73 -11.89
CA GLY A 133 17.10 -4.17 -12.73
C GLY A 133 17.15 -2.63 -12.72
N MET A 134 16.33 -1.97 -11.89
CA MET A 134 16.21 -0.51 -11.81
C MET A 134 15.85 -0.07 -10.39
N ALA A 135 16.09 1.20 -10.09
CA ALA A 135 15.68 1.80 -8.82
C ALA A 135 14.15 1.88 -8.71
N PHE A 136 13.66 2.05 -7.48
CA PHE A 136 12.24 2.24 -7.22
C PHE A 136 11.65 3.40 -8.03
N ASP A 137 10.52 3.13 -8.68
CA ASP A 137 9.78 4.11 -9.46
C ASP A 137 8.27 3.97 -9.22
N ALA A 138 7.70 4.94 -8.51
CA ALA A 138 6.28 4.95 -8.16
C ALA A 138 5.34 5.00 -9.40
N ARG A 139 5.86 5.39 -10.58
CA ARG A 139 5.06 5.44 -11.82
C ARG A 139 4.50 4.08 -12.20
N TYR A 140 5.18 2.99 -11.89
CA TYR A 140 4.67 1.63 -12.12
C TYR A 140 3.34 1.39 -11.40
N TYR A 141 3.26 1.80 -10.15
CA TYR A 141 2.03 1.67 -9.37
C TYR A 141 0.92 2.61 -9.86
N CYS A 142 1.27 3.85 -10.19
CA CYS A 142 0.31 4.81 -10.74
C CYS A 142 -0.26 4.32 -12.07
N SER A 143 0.57 3.82 -12.99
CA SER A 143 0.13 3.26 -14.27
C SER A 143 -0.75 2.03 -14.06
N TYR A 144 -0.35 1.11 -13.19
CA TYR A 144 -1.18 -0.04 -12.85
C TYR A 144 -2.59 0.36 -12.36
N LEU A 145 -2.67 1.35 -11.47
CA LEU A 145 -3.97 1.83 -10.98
C LEU A 145 -4.77 2.51 -12.09
N GLN A 146 -4.12 3.34 -12.91
CA GLN A 146 -4.76 4.02 -14.02
C GLN A 146 -5.34 3.01 -15.01
N ASP A 147 -4.55 2.07 -15.50
CA ASP A 147 -4.98 1.05 -16.45
C ASP A 147 -6.12 0.20 -15.90
N LYS A 148 -5.98 -0.24 -14.65
CA LYS A 148 -6.99 -1.04 -13.97
C LYS A 148 -8.32 -0.32 -13.84
N PHE A 149 -8.30 0.95 -13.41
CA PHE A 149 -9.54 1.69 -13.18
C PHE A 149 -10.14 2.22 -14.47
N THR A 150 -9.33 2.59 -15.47
CA THR A 150 -9.80 2.92 -16.82
C THR A 150 -10.56 1.74 -17.41
N THR A 151 -9.99 0.54 -17.35
CA THR A 151 -10.66 -0.67 -17.85
C THR A 151 -11.91 -1.01 -17.05
N LEU A 152 -11.86 -0.90 -15.72
CA LEU A 152 -12.96 -1.31 -14.85
C LEU A 152 -14.17 -0.38 -14.92
N TYR A 153 -13.94 0.90 -15.16
CA TYR A 153 -14.99 1.92 -15.19
C TYR A 153 -15.29 2.46 -16.59
N GLU A 154 -14.65 1.89 -17.62
CA GLU A 154 -14.83 2.28 -19.03
C GLU A 154 -14.61 3.79 -19.24
N LEU A 155 -13.54 4.36 -18.62
CA LEU A 155 -13.19 5.78 -18.67
C LEU A 155 -12.40 6.14 -19.94
#